data_a553dd5b655419ff9fc5901dd6da1f72
#
_entry.id   a553dd5b655419ff9fc5901dd6da1f72
#
_cell.length_a   1.000
_cell.length_b   1.000
_cell.length_c   1.000
_cell.angle_alpha   90.00
_cell.angle_beta   90.00
_cell.angle_gamma   90.00
#
_symmetry.space_group_name_H-M   'P 1'
#
loop_
_entity.id
_entity.type
_entity.pdbx_description
1 polymer ?
#
loop_
_entity_poly.entity_id
_entity_poly.type
_entity_poly.pdbx_seq_one_letter_code
_entity_poly.pdbx_strand_id
1 'polypeptide(L)'
;MERVLKEMDTDRFRLYPDPTADELVGSLADYYGVGKDQVFVGVGSDDVISMCFLTFFNSDLPILFPDITYSFYKVWAELYRIPYHCPELDENFKIVKEDYYAENGGIIFPNPNAPTAIYEDLEFVEDILKQNRNSIVIVDEAYIDFAGRSAMELIDKYDNLI
;
A
#
# COMPACT_ATOMS: atom_id res chain seq x y z
N MET A 1 23.25 -3.76 -9.73
CA MET A 1 22.63 -3.07 -10.89
C MET A 1 23.55 -3.01 -12.11
N GLU A 2 24.78 -2.49 -12.01
CA GLU A 2 25.71 -2.33 -13.17
C GLU A 2 25.99 -3.63 -13.91
N ARG A 3 26.16 -4.77 -13.21
CA ARG A 3 26.35 -6.09 -13.81
C ARG A 3 25.14 -6.51 -14.64
N VAL A 4 23.93 -6.36 -14.10
CA VAL A 4 22.67 -6.73 -14.77
C VAL A 4 22.49 -5.94 -16.06
N LEU A 5 22.76 -4.63 -16.02
CA LEU A 5 22.65 -3.77 -17.21
C LEU A 5 23.65 -4.16 -18.32
N LYS A 6 24.87 -4.63 -17.94
CA LYS A 6 25.88 -5.07 -18.91
C LYS A 6 25.58 -6.44 -19.53
N GLU A 7 24.89 -7.31 -18.79
CA GLU A 7 24.54 -8.66 -19.21
C GLU A 7 23.16 -8.72 -19.91
N MET A 8 22.42 -7.62 -19.93
CA MET A 8 21.07 -7.55 -20.49
C MET A 8 21.09 -7.70 -22.00
N ASP A 9 20.27 -8.63 -22.51
CA ASP A 9 20.03 -8.78 -23.95
C ASP A 9 19.12 -7.64 -24.45
N THR A 10 19.74 -6.64 -25.10
CA THR A 10 19.04 -5.47 -25.61
C THR A 10 18.11 -5.78 -26.80
N ASP A 11 18.29 -6.92 -27.49
CA ASP A 11 17.39 -7.34 -28.57
C ASP A 11 15.97 -7.65 -28.03
N ARG A 12 15.86 -7.98 -26.76
CA ARG A 12 14.55 -8.21 -26.11
C ARG A 12 13.70 -6.95 -26.01
N PHE A 13 14.29 -5.75 -26.02
CA PHE A 13 13.52 -4.50 -25.93
C PHE A 13 12.62 -4.21 -27.13
N ARG A 14 12.83 -4.87 -28.26
CA ARG A 14 11.95 -4.79 -29.43
C ARG A 14 10.68 -5.65 -29.31
N LEU A 15 10.63 -6.52 -28.31
CA LEU A 15 9.51 -7.43 -28.08
C LEU A 15 8.57 -6.82 -27.02
N TYR A 16 7.29 -7.17 -27.07
CA TYR A 16 6.40 -6.88 -25.97
C TYR A 16 6.87 -7.61 -24.71
N PRO A 17 6.83 -6.95 -23.55
CA PRO A 17 7.10 -7.62 -22.28
C PRO A 17 6.03 -8.68 -21.98
N ASP A 18 6.32 -9.56 -21.06
CA ASP A 18 5.34 -10.46 -20.48
C ASP A 18 4.24 -9.63 -19.78
N PRO A 19 2.95 -9.73 -20.23
CA PRO A 19 1.88 -8.89 -19.71
C PRO A 19 1.54 -9.16 -18.24
N THR A 20 1.90 -10.33 -17.71
CA THR A 20 1.65 -10.75 -16.33
C THR A 20 2.90 -10.67 -15.46
N ALA A 21 4.07 -10.36 -16.06
CA ALA A 21 5.36 -10.33 -15.38
C ALA A 21 5.65 -11.58 -14.54
N ASP A 22 5.31 -12.77 -15.05
CA ASP A 22 5.27 -14.05 -14.33
C ASP A 22 6.57 -14.39 -13.59
N GLU A 23 7.72 -14.07 -14.17
CA GLU A 23 9.03 -14.32 -13.56
C GLU A 23 9.23 -13.43 -12.30
N LEU A 24 8.85 -12.16 -12.39
CA LEU A 24 8.94 -11.22 -11.27
C LEU A 24 7.92 -11.57 -10.19
N VAL A 25 6.67 -11.79 -10.56
CA VAL A 25 5.60 -12.20 -9.64
C VAL A 25 5.98 -13.49 -8.91
N GLY A 26 6.53 -14.49 -9.62
CA GLY A 26 7.01 -15.71 -9.00
C GLY A 26 8.13 -15.48 -8.00
N SER A 27 9.10 -14.65 -8.36
CA SER A 27 10.25 -14.34 -7.49
C SER A 27 9.82 -13.57 -6.23
N LEU A 28 8.86 -12.66 -6.35
CA LEU A 28 8.29 -11.92 -5.22
C LEU A 28 7.46 -12.85 -4.32
N ALA A 29 6.62 -13.69 -4.91
CA ALA A 29 5.83 -14.66 -4.15
C ALA A 29 6.72 -15.60 -3.32
N ASP A 30 7.78 -16.14 -3.92
CA ASP A 30 8.76 -16.99 -3.24
C ASP A 30 9.51 -16.22 -2.12
N TYR A 31 9.87 -14.95 -2.39
CA TYR A 31 10.59 -14.13 -1.42
C TYR A 31 9.74 -13.78 -0.18
N TYR A 32 8.46 -13.45 -0.39
CA TYR A 32 7.54 -13.10 0.68
C TYR A 32 6.80 -14.31 1.28
N GLY A 33 6.89 -15.49 0.66
CA GLY A 33 6.22 -16.71 1.13
C GLY A 33 4.70 -16.69 0.92
N VAL A 34 4.23 -16.03 -0.14
CA VAL A 34 2.81 -15.90 -0.48
C VAL A 34 2.47 -16.58 -1.81
N GLY A 35 1.18 -16.69 -2.14
CA GLY A 35 0.74 -17.18 -3.45
C GLY A 35 1.00 -16.16 -4.57
N LYS A 36 1.20 -16.62 -5.80
CA LYS A 36 1.35 -15.73 -6.97
C LYS A 36 0.11 -14.87 -7.21
N ASP A 37 -1.05 -15.36 -6.85
CA ASP A 37 -2.35 -14.69 -6.90
C ASP A 37 -2.52 -13.59 -5.84
N GLN A 38 -1.59 -13.51 -4.89
CA GLN A 38 -1.50 -12.45 -3.90
C GLN A 38 -0.48 -11.35 -4.27
N VAL A 39 0.15 -11.44 -5.44
CA VAL A 39 1.17 -10.50 -5.88
C VAL A 39 0.72 -9.76 -7.14
N PHE A 40 0.65 -8.44 -7.05
CA PHE A 40 0.46 -7.55 -8.18
C PHE A 40 1.68 -6.66 -8.37
N VAL A 41 2.12 -6.47 -9.61
CA VAL A 41 3.26 -5.62 -9.96
C VAL A 41 2.85 -4.52 -10.95
N GLY A 42 3.40 -3.33 -10.76
CA GLY A 42 3.18 -2.17 -11.61
C GLY A 42 4.47 -1.39 -11.86
N VAL A 43 4.37 -0.27 -12.54
CA VAL A 43 5.52 0.59 -12.90
C VAL A 43 5.79 1.59 -11.75
N GLY A 44 6.21 1.06 -10.61
CA GLY A 44 6.47 1.83 -9.39
C GLY A 44 5.24 1.93 -8.47
N SER A 45 5.47 2.41 -7.23
CA SER A 45 4.43 2.48 -6.20
C SER A 45 3.27 3.39 -6.58
N ASP A 46 3.52 4.50 -7.27
CA ASP A 46 2.45 5.40 -7.72
C ASP A 46 1.43 4.73 -8.64
N ASP A 47 1.92 3.93 -9.59
CA ASP A 47 1.06 3.17 -10.50
C ASP A 47 0.24 2.13 -9.73
N VAL A 48 0.88 1.39 -8.83
CA VAL A 48 0.20 0.39 -7.99
C VAL A 48 -0.84 1.03 -7.07
N ILE A 49 -0.50 2.13 -6.41
CA ILE A 49 -1.43 2.89 -5.55
C ILE A 49 -2.62 3.39 -6.36
N SER A 50 -2.37 3.96 -7.55
CA SER A 50 -3.43 4.40 -8.46
C SER A 50 -4.40 3.27 -8.80
N MET A 51 -3.88 2.07 -9.11
CA MET A 51 -4.69 0.89 -9.38
C MET A 51 -5.48 0.43 -8.14
N CYS A 52 -4.88 0.50 -6.96
CA CYS A 52 -5.55 0.20 -5.70
C CYS A 52 -6.74 1.15 -5.45
N PHE A 53 -6.56 2.45 -5.68
CA PHE A 53 -7.64 3.43 -5.54
C PHE A 53 -8.81 3.10 -6.46
N LEU A 54 -8.54 2.80 -7.73
CA LEU A 54 -9.57 2.42 -8.70
C LEU A 54 -10.27 1.10 -8.37
N THR A 55 -9.55 0.17 -7.75
CA THR A 55 -10.06 -1.19 -7.52
C THR A 55 -10.87 -1.27 -6.23
N PHE A 56 -10.39 -0.66 -5.15
CA PHE A 56 -10.90 -0.91 -3.81
C PHE A 56 -11.71 0.24 -3.22
N PHE A 57 -11.50 1.47 -3.67
CA PHE A 57 -12.14 2.65 -3.09
C PHE A 57 -13.31 3.15 -3.94
N ASN A 58 -14.33 2.30 -4.10
CA ASN A 58 -15.48 2.52 -5.01
C ASN A 58 -16.80 2.79 -4.29
N SER A 59 -16.79 3.13 -3.01
CA SER A 59 -17.99 3.45 -2.24
C SER A 59 -18.26 4.96 -2.21
N ASP A 60 -19.48 5.34 -1.81
CA ASP A 60 -19.83 6.75 -1.54
C ASP A 60 -19.28 7.23 -0.18
N LEU A 61 -18.70 6.34 0.63
CA LEU A 61 -18.10 6.67 1.90
C LEU A 61 -16.69 7.23 1.70
N PRO A 62 -16.26 8.19 2.54
CA PRO A 62 -14.92 8.74 2.44
C PRO A 62 -13.86 7.70 2.80
N ILE A 63 -12.78 7.66 2.02
CA ILE A 63 -11.56 6.97 2.44
C ILE A 63 -10.79 7.81 3.45
N LEU A 64 -10.01 7.15 4.30
CA LEU A 64 -9.24 7.80 5.36
C LEU A 64 -7.73 7.65 5.10
N PHE A 65 -7.01 8.75 5.24
CA PHE A 65 -5.53 8.76 5.26
C PHE A 65 -5.05 9.98 6.07
N PRO A 66 -3.85 9.94 6.69
CA PRO A 66 -3.37 11.03 7.54
C PRO A 66 -3.28 12.36 6.80
N ASP A 67 -3.48 13.48 7.51
CA ASP A 67 -3.39 14.84 6.96
C ASP A 67 -1.96 15.18 6.51
N ILE A 68 -0.95 14.71 7.25
CA ILE A 68 0.48 14.84 6.89
C ILE A 68 1.01 13.47 6.49
N THR A 69 0.93 13.17 5.19
CA THR A 69 1.30 11.88 4.60
C THR A 69 1.78 12.03 3.17
N TYR A 70 1.95 10.92 2.47
CA TYR A 70 2.34 10.91 1.06
C TYR A 70 1.32 11.69 0.21
N SER A 71 1.78 12.76 -0.43
CA SER A 71 0.90 13.76 -1.05
C SER A 71 0.05 13.23 -2.22
N PHE A 72 0.47 12.12 -2.85
CA PHE A 72 -0.25 11.57 -4.01
C PHE A 72 -1.54 10.84 -3.64
N TYR A 73 -1.76 10.45 -2.39
CA TYR A 73 -3.07 9.89 -1.99
C TYR A 73 -4.20 10.87 -2.28
N LYS A 74 -3.99 12.14 -1.93
CA LYS A 74 -4.94 13.21 -2.24
C LYS A 74 -5.11 13.42 -3.75
N VAL A 75 -4.01 13.37 -4.50
CA VAL A 75 -4.03 13.51 -5.97
C VAL A 75 -4.90 12.41 -6.60
N TRP A 76 -4.72 11.15 -6.18
CA TRP A 76 -5.50 10.04 -6.70
C TRP A 76 -6.98 10.12 -6.28
N ALA A 77 -7.26 10.47 -5.02
CA ALA A 77 -8.63 10.66 -4.55
C ALA A 77 -9.37 11.74 -5.36
N GLU A 78 -8.72 12.88 -5.59
CA GLU A 78 -9.30 13.98 -6.39
C GLU A 78 -9.47 13.60 -7.87
N LEU A 79 -8.48 12.95 -8.48
CA LEU A 79 -8.52 12.52 -9.88
C LEU A 79 -9.67 11.54 -10.13
N TYR A 80 -9.86 10.58 -9.24
CA TYR A 80 -10.90 9.55 -9.37
C TYR A 80 -12.23 9.94 -8.72
N ARG A 81 -12.31 11.14 -8.12
CA ARG A 81 -13.52 11.66 -7.45
C ARG A 81 -13.97 10.78 -6.29
N ILE A 82 -13.01 10.20 -5.59
CA ILE A 82 -13.25 9.40 -4.39
C ILE A 82 -13.36 10.37 -3.21
N PRO A 83 -14.46 10.35 -2.43
CA PRO A 83 -14.54 11.16 -1.23
C PRO A 83 -13.48 10.75 -0.22
N TYR A 84 -12.88 11.70 0.46
CA TYR A 84 -11.85 11.43 1.45
C TYR A 84 -11.94 12.33 2.67
N HIS A 85 -11.42 11.87 3.77
CA HIS A 85 -11.19 12.64 4.99
C HIS A 85 -9.77 12.36 5.48
N CYS A 86 -9.11 13.41 5.99
CA CYS A 86 -7.74 13.33 6.48
C CYS A 86 -7.73 13.57 7.99
N PRO A 87 -7.77 12.51 8.83
CA PRO A 87 -7.58 12.68 10.26
C PRO A 87 -6.23 13.34 10.57
N GLU A 88 -6.23 14.27 11.52
CA GLU A 88 -5.02 14.98 11.94
C GLU A 88 -4.11 14.03 12.75
N LEU A 89 -2.81 14.13 12.52
CA LEU A 89 -1.82 13.49 13.38
C LEU A 89 -1.78 14.16 14.76
N ASP A 90 -1.34 13.43 15.78
CA ASP A 90 -1.16 14.01 17.11
C ASP A 90 0.02 14.99 17.17
N GLU A 91 0.24 15.58 18.33
CA GLU A 91 1.35 16.54 18.58
C GLU A 91 2.75 15.94 18.37
N ASN A 92 2.86 14.60 18.34
CA ASN A 92 4.08 13.83 18.08
C ASN A 92 4.11 13.29 16.64
N PHE A 93 3.23 13.74 15.76
CA PHE A 93 3.07 13.28 14.40
C PHE A 93 2.68 11.81 14.25
N LYS A 94 2.04 11.21 15.25
CA LYS A 94 1.55 9.84 15.22
C LYS A 94 0.09 9.79 14.75
N ILE A 95 -0.28 8.68 14.14
CA ILE A 95 -1.66 8.39 13.78
C ILE A 95 -2.48 8.14 15.05
N VAL A 96 -3.60 8.86 15.19
CA VAL A 96 -4.60 8.63 16.24
C VAL A 96 -5.56 7.56 15.73
N LYS A 97 -5.35 6.32 16.14
CA LYS A 97 -6.06 5.15 15.56
C LYS A 97 -7.58 5.20 15.73
N GLU A 98 -8.05 5.82 16.82
CA GLU A 98 -9.48 5.97 17.11
C GLU A 98 -10.22 6.78 16.03
N ASP A 99 -9.54 7.69 15.34
CA ASP A 99 -10.11 8.48 14.25
C ASP A 99 -10.37 7.64 12.98
N TYR A 100 -9.81 6.43 12.93
CA TYR A 100 -9.98 5.46 11.84
C TYR A 100 -11.02 4.37 12.13
N TYR A 101 -11.75 4.45 13.25
CA TYR A 101 -12.77 3.46 13.60
C TYR A 101 -14.17 3.78 13.05
N ALA A 102 -14.37 5.01 12.58
CA ALA A 102 -15.63 5.40 11.96
C ALA A 102 -15.88 4.61 10.65
N GLU A 103 -17.14 4.45 10.27
CA GLU A 103 -17.52 3.86 8.99
C GLU A 103 -16.86 4.64 7.84
N ASN A 104 -16.19 3.92 6.92
CA ASN A 104 -15.37 4.52 5.87
C ASN A 104 -15.39 3.66 4.59
N GLY A 105 -14.95 4.27 3.49
CA GLY A 105 -14.82 3.63 2.18
C GLY A 105 -13.50 2.88 1.96
N GLY A 106 -12.61 2.92 2.92
CA GLY A 106 -11.28 2.33 2.91
C GLY A 106 -10.27 3.19 3.65
N ILE A 107 -9.13 2.62 3.96
CA ILE A 107 -8.03 3.28 4.67
C ILE A 107 -6.74 3.06 3.90
N ILE A 108 -5.89 4.09 3.82
CA ILE A 108 -4.51 3.95 3.35
C ILE A 108 -3.58 4.80 4.20
N PHE A 109 -2.47 4.23 4.64
CA PHE A 109 -1.40 4.96 5.32
C PHE A 109 -0.04 4.33 5.05
N PRO A 110 1.03 5.15 4.95
CA PRO A 110 2.38 4.62 4.84
C PRO A 110 2.88 4.14 6.21
N ASN A 111 3.63 3.06 6.22
CA ASN A 111 4.27 2.56 7.42
C ASN A 111 5.71 2.08 7.14
N PRO A 112 6.72 2.88 7.48
CA PRO A 112 6.71 4.20 8.18
C PRO A 112 6.03 5.30 7.37
N ASN A 113 5.34 6.22 8.07
CA ASN A 113 4.70 7.35 7.42
C ASN A 113 5.74 8.29 6.77
N ALA A 114 5.46 8.71 5.54
CA ALA A 114 6.23 9.73 4.85
C ALA A 114 5.43 11.05 4.82
N PRO A 115 5.96 12.19 5.32
CA PRO A 115 7.37 12.47 5.57
C PRO A 115 7.83 12.35 7.04
N THR A 116 6.97 11.92 7.96
CA THR A 116 7.28 11.98 9.40
C THR A 116 8.30 10.92 9.84
N ALA A 117 8.49 9.86 9.02
CA ALA A 117 9.33 8.69 9.30
C ALA A 117 8.91 7.89 10.56
N ILE A 118 7.70 8.09 11.04
CA ILE A 118 7.16 7.39 12.20
C ILE A 118 6.63 6.04 11.75
N TYR A 119 7.06 5.01 12.46
CA TYR A 119 6.64 3.63 12.30
C TYR A 119 5.61 3.27 13.37
N GLU A 120 4.52 2.70 12.96
CA GLU A 120 3.51 2.10 13.83
C GLU A 120 3.72 0.57 13.87
N ASP A 121 3.61 -0.04 15.05
CA ASP A 121 3.86 -1.47 15.22
C ASP A 121 2.73 -2.35 14.66
N LEU A 122 2.96 -3.66 14.59
CA LEU A 122 1.96 -4.59 14.07
C LEU A 122 0.68 -4.65 14.90
N GLU A 123 0.75 -4.36 16.20
CA GLU A 123 -0.42 -4.33 17.09
C GLU A 123 -1.33 -3.16 16.72
N PHE A 124 -0.76 -2.02 16.35
CA PHE A 124 -1.49 -0.89 15.80
C PHE A 124 -2.18 -1.26 14.48
N VAL A 125 -1.44 -1.83 13.51
CA VAL A 125 -1.99 -2.24 12.21
C VAL A 125 -3.11 -3.27 12.41
N GLU A 126 -2.88 -4.26 13.26
CA GLU A 126 -3.86 -5.29 13.57
C GLU A 126 -5.14 -4.73 14.20
N ASP A 127 -5.02 -3.71 15.04
CA ASP A 127 -6.16 -3.04 15.65
C ASP A 127 -7.01 -2.31 14.60
N ILE A 128 -6.37 -1.55 13.71
CA ILE A 128 -7.06 -0.91 12.57
C ILE A 128 -7.81 -1.95 11.71
N LEU A 129 -7.17 -3.07 11.38
CA LEU A 129 -7.78 -4.15 10.59
C LEU A 129 -9.01 -4.75 11.29
N LYS A 130 -8.94 -4.97 12.60
CA LYS A 130 -10.04 -5.54 13.40
C LYS A 130 -11.26 -4.61 13.47
N GLN A 131 -11.02 -3.32 13.57
CA GLN A 131 -12.09 -2.32 13.65
C GLN A 131 -12.75 -2.04 12.29
N ASN A 132 -12.05 -2.33 11.20
CA ASN A 132 -12.46 -1.99 9.83
C ASN A 132 -12.72 -3.23 8.95
N ARG A 133 -13.38 -4.25 9.47
CA ARG A 133 -13.58 -5.54 8.76
C ARG A 133 -14.35 -5.44 7.44
N ASN A 134 -15.11 -4.37 7.23
CA ASN A 134 -15.90 -4.13 6.04
C ASN A 134 -15.22 -3.15 5.06
N SER A 135 -14.03 -2.69 5.38
CA SER A 135 -13.24 -1.75 4.57
C SER A 135 -11.86 -2.32 4.29
N ILE A 136 -11.35 -2.08 3.10
CA ILE A 136 -9.96 -2.42 2.77
C ILE A 136 -9.01 -1.45 3.47
N VAL A 137 -7.96 -2.01 4.05
CA VAL A 137 -6.85 -1.27 4.68
C VAL A 137 -5.58 -1.54 3.87
N ILE A 138 -5.06 -0.49 3.26
CA ILE A 138 -3.81 -0.52 2.50
C ILE A 138 -2.69 0.02 3.38
N VAL A 139 -1.67 -0.79 3.61
CA VAL A 139 -0.46 -0.39 4.33
C VAL A 139 0.67 -0.20 3.32
N ASP A 140 1.00 1.06 3.04
CA ASP A 140 2.06 1.40 2.09
C ASP A 140 3.44 1.25 2.77
N GLU A 141 4.11 0.18 2.46
CA GLU A 141 5.39 -0.20 3.03
C GLU A 141 6.61 0.17 2.17
N ALA A 142 6.52 1.25 1.38
CA ALA A 142 7.63 1.71 0.53
C ALA A 142 8.96 1.90 1.29
N TYR A 143 8.90 2.12 2.60
CA TYR A 143 10.07 2.37 3.46
C TYR A 143 10.24 1.36 4.59
N ILE A 144 9.55 0.22 4.58
CA ILE A 144 9.57 -0.76 5.68
C ILE A 144 10.97 -1.32 5.94
N ASP A 145 11.82 -1.43 4.92
CA ASP A 145 13.21 -1.91 5.06
C ASP A 145 14.07 -1.06 5.99
N PHE A 146 13.62 0.15 6.32
CA PHE A 146 14.30 1.08 7.23
C PHE A 146 13.72 1.12 8.64
N ALA A 147 12.70 0.30 8.92
CA ALA A 147 11.94 0.38 10.17
C ALA A 147 11.83 -0.98 10.89
N GLY A 148 10.62 -1.43 11.14
CA GLY A 148 10.35 -2.58 11.99
C GLY A 148 9.87 -3.81 11.22
N ARG A 149 8.82 -4.43 11.76
CA ARG A 149 8.19 -5.62 11.18
C ARG A 149 7.17 -5.21 10.12
N SER A 150 7.11 -5.98 9.03
CA SER A 150 6.18 -5.75 7.94
C SER A 150 4.77 -6.26 8.27
N ALA A 151 3.73 -5.54 7.81
CA ALA A 151 2.34 -5.97 7.84
C ALA A 151 2.09 -7.26 7.03
N MET A 152 3.03 -7.67 6.18
CA MET A 152 3.03 -8.98 5.52
C MET A 152 2.85 -10.14 6.49
N GLU A 153 3.27 -10.00 7.77
CA GLU A 153 3.05 -11.03 8.80
C GLU A 153 1.57 -11.23 9.15
N LEU A 154 0.70 -10.31 8.73
CA LEU A 154 -0.74 -10.35 8.97
C LEU A 154 -1.56 -10.74 7.73
N ILE A 155 -0.93 -10.90 6.56
CA ILE A 155 -1.63 -11.05 5.28
C ILE A 155 -2.55 -12.27 5.22
N ASP A 156 -2.13 -13.39 5.78
CA ASP A 156 -2.92 -14.62 5.83
C ASP A 156 -4.02 -14.60 6.92
N LYS A 157 -4.01 -13.57 7.76
CA LYS A 157 -4.91 -13.47 8.91
C LYS A 157 -6.07 -12.51 8.68
N TYR A 158 -5.91 -11.56 7.76
CA TYR A 158 -6.86 -10.49 7.52
C TYR A 158 -7.16 -10.31 6.04
N ASP A 159 -8.36 -10.71 5.61
CA ASP A 159 -8.82 -10.61 4.21
C ASP A 159 -8.97 -9.16 3.72
N ASN A 160 -8.95 -8.20 4.63
CA ASN A 160 -9.07 -6.76 4.33
C ASN A 160 -7.72 -6.02 4.33
N LEU A 161 -6.59 -6.71 4.41
CA LEU A 161 -5.24 -6.14 4.31
C LEU A 161 -4.71 -6.22 2.87
N ILE A 162 -4.11 -5.12 2.42
CA ILE A 162 -3.34 -5.01 1.17
C ILE A 162 -2.02 -4.30 1.47
#